data_e15fa1e508ebc794087a72651fb78836
#
_entry.id   e15fa1e508ebc794087a72651fb78836
#
_cell.length_a   1.000
_cell.length_b   1.000
_cell.length_c   1.000
_cell.angle_alpha   90.00
_cell.angle_beta   90.00
_cell.angle_gamma   90.00
#
_symmetry.space_group_name_H-M   'P 1'
#
loop_
_entity.id
_entity.type
_entity.pdbx_description
1 polymer ?
#
loop_
_entity_poly.entity_id
_entity_poly.type
_entity_poly.pdbx_seq_one_letter_code
_entity_poly.pdbx_strand_id
1 'polypeptide(L)'
;MGELIFLGILMVICIYFYTLTFGFAVSILDKSGGAAVFPRFVIVFLAVFLVVRIISVLREKQKKPFAFKELFTGLRLFFFASLICYILALKHLGYLVCTSVFLMVTVNVFYYKTKDNWGPVRSIVLRNVLLVVFTLVMNYFFVRVLHIMLPSGFLPRIF
;
A
#
# COMPACT_ATOMS: atom_id res chain seq x y z
N MET A 1 22.59 9.65 9.87
CA MET A 1 23.00 9.82 8.45
C MET A 1 22.28 8.84 7.53
N GLY A 2 22.23 7.53 7.84
CA GLY A 2 21.59 6.52 6.96
C GLY A 2 20.10 6.76 6.69
N GLU A 3 19.33 7.24 7.68
CA GLU A 3 17.91 7.54 7.49
C GLU A 3 17.70 8.68 6.48
N LEU A 4 18.51 9.73 6.54
CA LEU A 4 18.44 10.84 5.57
C LEU A 4 18.80 10.40 4.15
N ILE A 5 19.81 9.53 4.00
CA ILE A 5 20.20 8.97 2.70
C ILE A 5 19.05 8.13 2.16
N PHE A 6 18.44 7.29 2.98
CA PHE A 6 17.29 6.46 2.58
C PHE A 6 16.09 7.32 2.15
N LEU A 7 15.74 8.34 2.93
CA LEU A 7 14.65 9.27 2.58
C LEU A 7 14.96 10.06 1.30
N GLY A 8 16.24 10.44 1.10
CA GLY A 8 16.69 11.09 -0.14
C GLY A 8 16.53 10.18 -1.36
N ILE A 9 16.94 8.92 -1.27
CA ILE A 9 16.74 7.93 -2.34
C ILE A 9 15.25 7.76 -2.65
N LEU A 10 14.41 7.65 -1.62
CA LEU A 10 12.97 7.50 -1.78
C LEU A 10 12.35 8.73 -2.47
N MET A 11 12.83 9.94 -2.14
CA MET A 11 12.41 11.17 -2.81
C MET A 11 12.76 11.17 -4.30
N VAL A 12 13.98 10.75 -4.66
CA VAL A 12 14.41 10.62 -6.06
C VAL A 12 13.52 9.63 -6.81
N ILE A 13 13.18 8.49 -6.19
CA ILE A 13 12.27 7.50 -6.75
C ILE A 13 10.87 8.11 -6.97
N CYS A 14 10.35 8.89 -6.02
CA CYS A 14 9.06 9.57 -6.17
C CYS A 14 9.07 10.55 -7.36
N ILE A 15 10.15 11.34 -7.53
CA ILE A 15 10.30 12.27 -8.64
C ILE A 15 10.35 11.50 -9.96
N TYR A 16 11.10 10.40 -10.03
CA TYR A 16 11.18 9.55 -11.20
C TYR A 16 9.82 8.97 -11.59
N PHE A 17 9.08 8.39 -10.64
CA PHE A 17 7.73 7.89 -10.92
C PHE A 17 6.76 9.00 -11.32
N TYR A 18 6.90 10.19 -10.75
CA TYR A 18 6.08 11.34 -11.15
C TYR A 18 6.33 11.70 -12.62
N THR A 19 7.58 11.73 -13.06
CA THR A 19 7.90 12.00 -14.48
C THR A 19 7.34 10.92 -15.41
N LEU A 20 7.35 9.65 -15.02
CA LEU A 20 6.76 8.57 -15.80
C LEU A 20 5.25 8.74 -16.01
N THR A 21 4.54 9.41 -15.08
CA THR A 21 3.09 9.63 -15.26
C THR A 21 2.74 10.56 -16.42
N PHE A 22 3.69 11.34 -16.93
CA PHE A 22 3.46 12.18 -18.13
C PHE A 22 3.41 11.36 -19.43
N GLY A 23 3.99 10.15 -19.41
CA GLY A 23 3.96 9.21 -20.56
C GLY A 23 2.66 8.40 -20.66
N PHE A 24 1.74 8.49 -19.69
CA PHE A 24 0.47 7.79 -19.80
C PHE A 24 -0.42 8.43 -20.84
N ALA A 25 -0.91 7.62 -21.77
CA ALA A 25 -1.83 8.08 -22.83
C ALA A 25 -3.10 8.67 -22.19
N VAL A 26 -3.36 9.94 -22.51
CA VAL A 26 -4.63 10.59 -22.16
C VAL A 26 -5.67 10.05 -23.11
N SER A 27 -6.57 9.19 -22.64
CA SER A 27 -7.73 8.78 -23.43
C SER A 27 -8.64 9.99 -23.65
N ILE A 28 -8.86 10.35 -24.91
CA ILE A 28 -9.74 11.47 -25.31
C ILE A 28 -11.19 11.26 -24.83
N LEU A 29 -11.54 10.01 -24.51
CA LEU A 29 -12.86 9.60 -24.02
C LEU A 29 -13.01 9.71 -22.48
N ASP A 30 -11.93 9.97 -21.77
CA ASP A 30 -11.93 9.97 -20.30
C ASP A 30 -11.98 11.39 -19.77
N LYS A 31 -13.21 11.89 -19.53
CA LYS A 31 -13.48 13.23 -18.96
C LYS A 31 -12.92 13.43 -17.55
N SER A 32 -12.49 12.35 -16.88
CA SER A 32 -12.00 12.37 -15.49
C SER A 32 -10.48 12.60 -15.35
N GLY A 33 -9.76 12.91 -16.45
CA GLY A 33 -8.32 13.22 -16.41
C GLY A 33 -7.40 12.01 -16.63
N GLY A 34 -7.96 10.85 -16.95
CA GLY A 34 -7.20 9.65 -17.34
C GLY A 34 -6.56 8.88 -16.21
N ALA A 35 -6.00 7.74 -16.55
CA ALA A 35 -5.36 6.79 -15.62
C ALA A 35 -4.18 7.39 -14.80
N ALA A 36 -3.66 8.56 -15.22
CA ALA A 36 -2.54 9.23 -14.57
C ALA A 36 -2.91 10.03 -13.31
N VAL A 37 -4.17 10.43 -13.14
CA VAL A 37 -4.59 11.32 -12.03
C VAL A 37 -4.39 10.66 -10.69
N PHE A 38 -4.85 9.43 -10.53
CA PHE A 38 -4.71 8.69 -9.28
C PHE A 38 -3.25 8.45 -8.87
N PRO A 39 -2.37 7.90 -9.74
CA PRO A 39 -0.95 7.77 -9.43
C PRO A 39 -0.29 9.11 -9.07
N ARG A 40 -0.57 10.19 -9.81
CA ARG A 40 -0.03 11.52 -9.51
C ARG A 40 -0.42 12.00 -8.12
N PHE A 41 -1.71 11.87 -7.77
CA PHE A 41 -2.19 12.25 -6.45
C PHE A 41 -1.47 11.48 -5.34
N VAL A 42 -1.33 10.16 -5.49
CA VAL A 42 -0.63 9.31 -4.51
C VAL A 42 0.84 9.69 -4.39
N ILE A 43 1.54 9.92 -5.51
CA ILE A 43 2.96 10.29 -5.50
C ILE A 43 3.17 11.67 -4.84
N VAL A 44 2.32 12.66 -5.15
CA VAL A 44 2.39 13.98 -4.53
C VAL A 44 2.15 13.89 -3.02
N PHE A 45 1.14 13.12 -2.61
CA PHE A 45 0.82 12.92 -1.20
C PHE A 45 1.99 12.24 -0.46
N LEU A 46 2.58 11.21 -1.06
CA LEU A 46 3.77 10.54 -0.53
C LEU A 46 4.96 11.50 -0.44
N ALA A 47 5.21 12.32 -1.46
CA ALA A 47 6.28 13.31 -1.47
C ALA A 47 6.12 14.34 -0.34
N VAL A 48 4.91 14.81 -0.06
CA VAL A 48 4.62 15.70 1.06
C VAL A 48 5.00 15.05 2.40
N PHE A 49 4.60 13.79 2.63
CA PHE A 49 4.98 13.07 3.84
C PHE A 49 6.48 12.86 3.96
N LEU A 50 7.17 12.57 2.85
CA LEU A 50 8.63 12.45 2.84
C LEU A 50 9.30 13.77 3.23
N VAL A 51 8.84 14.91 2.71
CA VAL A 51 9.36 16.23 3.10
C VAL A 51 9.14 16.49 4.59
N VAL A 52 7.93 16.24 5.09
CA VAL A 52 7.63 16.39 6.53
C VAL A 52 8.55 15.51 7.37
N ARG A 53 8.77 14.26 6.95
CA ARG A 53 9.66 13.33 7.67
C ARG A 53 11.12 13.77 7.62
N ILE A 54 11.60 14.25 6.48
CA ILE A 54 12.97 14.82 6.33
C ILE A 54 13.16 16.00 7.29
N ILE A 55 12.20 16.92 7.33
CA ILE A 55 12.24 18.07 8.25
C ILE A 55 12.25 17.58 9.71
N SER A 56 11.44 16.60 10.05
CA SER A 56 11.39 16.03 11.40
C SER A 56 12.74 15.42 11.80
N VAL A 57 13.34 14.62 10.92
CA VAL A 57 14.65 13.98 11.16
C VAL A 57 15.77 15.01 11.28
N LEU A 58 15.72 16.10 10.51
CA LEU A 58 16.68 17.20 10.62
C LEU A 58 16.56 17.97 11.94
N ARG A 59 15.34 18.05 12.49
CA ARG A 59 15.09 18.69 13.80
C ARG A 59 15.42 17.79 14.98
N GLU A 60 15.39 16.47 14.81
CA GLU A 60 15.78 15.53 15.86
C GLU A 60 17.28 15.63 16.16
N LYS A 61 17.61 16.08 17.38
CA LYS A 61 19.00 16.20 17.85
C LYS A 61 19.69 14.85 18.04
N GLN A 62 18.94 13.77 18.23
CA GLN A 62 19.47 12.41 18.37
C GLN A 62 19.42 11.67 17.02
N LYS A 63 20.56 11.57 16.37
CA LYS A 63 20.74 10.75 15.17
C LYS A 63 20.80 9.29 15.56
N LYS A 64 19.69 8.59 15.58
CA LYS A 64 19.69 7.13 15.75
C LYS A 64 20.41 6.47 14.57
N PRO A 65 21.35 5.53 14.81
CA PRO A 65 21.97 4.79 13.72
C PRO A 65 20.89 4.01 12.96
N PHE A 66 20.88 4.16 11.65
CA PHE A 66 19.97 3.39 10.80
C PHE A 66 20.51 1.97 10.65
N ALA A 67 19.94 1.02 11.36
CA ALA A 67 20.33 -0.37 11.30
C ALA A 67 19.53 -1.10 10.21
N PHE A 68 20.12 -1.23 9.03
CA PHE A 68 19.54 -2.01 7.93
C PHE A 68 19.13 -3.43 8.35
N LYS A 69 19.90 -4.02 9.25
CA LYS A 69 19.63 -5.36 9.79
C LYS A 69 18.30 -5.46 10.52
N GLU A 70 17.82 -4.37 11.12
CA GLU A 70 16.51 -4.33 11.78
C GLU A 70 15.33 -4.32 10.80
N LEU A 71 15.53 -3.86 9.54
CA LEU A 71 14.49 -3.91 8.51
C LEU A 71 14.12 -5.34 8.13
N PHE A 72 15.08 -6.27 8.20
CA PHE A 72 14.93 -7.67 7.81
C PHE A 72 14.69 -8.60 9.00
N THR A 73 14.31 -8.08 10.17
CA THR A 73 14.03 -8.90 11.35
C THR A 73 12.55 -9.01 11.67
N GLY A 74 12.13 -10.21 12.06
CA GLY A 74 10.81 -10.49 12.63
C GLY A 74 9.62 -10.04 11.77
N LEU A 75 8.77 -9.21 12.34
CA LEU A 75 7.49 -8.78 11.75
C LEU A 75 7.64 -8.03 10.43
N ARG A 76 8.73 -7.27 10.27
CA ARG A 76 9.01 -6.50 9.04
C ARG A 76 9.31 -7.44 7.87
N LEU A 77 10.13 -8.47 8.09
CA LEU A 77 10.40 -9.49 7.08
C LEU A 77 9.14 -10.22 6.65
N PHE A 78 8.29 -10.59 7.62
CA PHE A 78 6.99 -11.20 7.35
C PHE A 78 6.13 -10.29 6.44
N PHE A 79 6.09 -8.99 6.72
CA PHE A 79 5.31 -8.04 5.91
C PHE A 79 5.85 -7.96 4.48
N PHE A 80 7.17 -7.86 4.29
CA PHE A 80 7.78 -7.84 2.95
C PHE A 80 7.52 -9.14 2.20
N ALA A 81 7.67 -10.29 2.85
CA ALA A 81 7.40 -11.59 2.23
C ALA A 81 5.93 -11.71 1.83
N SER A 82 4.99 -11.31 2.69
CA SER A 82 3.55 -11.33 2.38
C SER A 82 3.18 -10.36 1.25
N LEU A 83 3.87 -9.22 1.15
CA LEU A 83 3.69 -8.27 0.06
C LEU A 83 4.15 -8.84 -1.29
N ILE A 84 5.31 -9.51 -1.31
CA ILE A 84 5.81 -10.18 -2.51
C ILE A 84 4.83 -11.27 -2.93
N CYS A 85 4.38 -12.10 -2.01
CA CYS A 85 3.40 -13.14 -2.26
C CYS A 85 2.08 -12.55 -2.80
N TYR A 86 1.60 -11.45 -2.23
CA TYR A 86 0.43 -10.71 -2.70
C TYR A 86 0.58 -10.27 -4.15
N ILE A 87 1.72 -9.66 -4.53
CA ILE A 87 1.97 -9.17 -5.90
C ILE A 87 1.95 -10.35 -6.89
N LEU A 88 2.59 -11.47 -6.56
CA LEU A 88 2.63 -12.66 -7.40
C LEU A 88 1.24 -13.30 -7.56
N ALA A 89 0.48 -13.35 -6.48
CA ALA A 89 -0.87 -13.94 -6.47
C ALA A 89 -1.92 -13.05 -7.15
N LEU A 90 -1.69 -11.74 -7.23
CA LEU A 90 -2.65 -10.76 -7.75
C LEU A 90 -3.09 -11.09 -9.18
N LYS A 91 -2.16 -11.54 -10.02
CA LYS A 91 -2.43 -11.90 -11.43
C LYS A 91 -3.35 -13.13 -11.55
N HIS A 92 -3.25 -14.09 -10.63
CA HIS A 92 -3.99 -15.35 -10.70
C HIS A 92 -5.31 -15.29 -9.95
N LEU A 93 -5.34 -14.78 -8.73
CA LEU A 93 -6.49 -14.77 -7.85
C LEU A 93 -7.37 -13.50 -7.99
N GLY A 94 -6.83 -12.46 -8.62
CA GLY A 94 -7.53 -11.18 -8.75
C GLY A 94 -7.43 -10.29 -7.52
N TYR A 95 -7.80 -9.01 -7.71
CA TYR A 95 -7.67 -7.97 -6.70
C TYR A 95 -8.47 -8.25 -5.42
N LEU A 96 -9.75 -8.58 -5.54
CA LEU A 96 -10.65 -8.76 -4.39
C LEU A 96 -10.15 -9.83 -3.42
N VAL A 97 -9.85 -11.03 -3.95
CA VAL A 97 -9.43 -12.17 -3.12
C VAL A 97 -8.05 -11.91 -2.52
N CYS A 98 -7.09 -11.51 -3.35
CA CYS A 98 -5.73 -11.25 -2.87
C CYS A 98 -5.69 -10.17 -1.80
N THR A 99 -6.39 -9.06 -2.01
CA THR A 99 -6.38 -7.93 -1.06
C THR A 99 -7.08 -8.31 0.25
N SER A 100 -8.22 -9.02 0.18
CA SER A 100 -8.91 -9.49 1.38
C SER A 100 -8.03 -10.42 2.21
N VAL A 101 -7.41 -11.43 1.58
CA VAL A 101 -6.53 -12.38 2.26
C VAL A 101 -5.28 -11.66 2.83
N PHE A 102 -4.64 -10.81 2.03
CA PHE A 102 -3.47 -10.05 2.47
C PHE A 102 -3.78 -9.19 3.69
N LEU A 103 -4.89 -8.45 3.67
CA LEU A 103 -5.31 -7.60 4.80
C LEU A 103 -5.65 -8.44 6.03
N MET A 104 -6.40 -9.54 5.86
CA MET A 104 -6.73 -10.45 6.96
C MET A 104 -5.46 -10.99 7.63
N VAL A 105 -4.54 -11.54 6.86
CA VAL A 105 -3.30 -12.11 7.39
C VAL A 105 -2.46 -11.04 8.06
N THR A 106 -2.21 -9.93 7.39
CA THR A 106 -1.36 -8.86 7.89
C THR A 106 -1.91 -8.24 9.18
N VAL A 107 -3.18 -7.83 9.18
CA VAL A 107 -3.80 -7.17 10.35
C VAL A 107 -3.89 -8.12 11.54
N ASN A 108 -4.23 -9.39 11.34
CA ASN A 108 -4.30 -10.35 12.43
C ASN A 108 -2.92 -10.66 13.03
N VAL A 109 -1.88 -10.81 12.20
CA VAL A 109 -0.51 -11.01 12.68
C VAL A 109 0.00 -9.80 13.44
N PHE A 110 -0.23 -8.57 12.93
CA PHE A 110 0.13 -7.35 13.65
C PHE A 110 -0.62 -7.21 14.97
N TYR A 111 -1.91 -7.53 14.99
CA TYR A 111 -2.71 -7.50 16.21
C TYR A 111 -2.16 -8.47 17.26
N TYR A 112 -1.89 -9.72 16.86
CA TYR A 112 -1.31 -10.73 17.74
C TYR A 112 0.03 -10.28 18.34
N LYS A 113 0.93 -9.75 17.50
CA LYS A 113 2.25 -9.26 17.94
C LYS A 113 2.18 -8.03 18.86
N THR A 114 1.13 -7.22 18.74
CA THR A 114 0.98 -6.01 19.57
C THR A 114 0.31 -6.32 20.92
N LYS A 115 -0.64 -7.27 20.92
CA LYS A 115 -1.45 -7.61 22.10
C LYS A 115 -1.00 -8.88 22.81
N ASP A 116 -0.11 -9.65 22.21
CA ASP A 116 0.32 -11.00 22.62
C ASP A 116 -0.86 -11.97 22.85
N ASN A 117 -2.01 -11.63 22.26
CA ASN A 117 -3.25 -12.40 22.36
C ASN A 117 -4.10 -12.19 21.08
N TRP A 118 -4.80 -13.22 20.64
CA TRP A 118 -5.72 -13.16 19.50
C TRP A 118 -6.99 -12.35 19.79
N GLY A 119 -7.30 -12.15 21.06
CA GLY A 119 -8.57 -11.58 21.53
C GLY A 119 -9.76 -12.55 21.43
N PRO A 120 -10.96 -12.14 21.87
CA PRO A 120 -12.15 -12.97 21.79
C PRO A 120 -12.53 -13.24 20.33
N VAL A 121 -13.05 -14.43 20.05
CA VAL A 121 -13.45 -14.89 18.69
C VAL A 121 -14.35 -13.86 17.99
N ARG A 122 -15.27 -13.25 18.74
CA ARG A 122 -16.17 -12.19 18.23
C ARG A 122 -15.39 -11.00 17.67
N SER A 123 -14.30 -10.58 18.33
CA SER A 123 -13.46 -9.48 17.86
C SER A 123 -12.68 -9.84 16.59
N ILE A 124 -12.22 -11.10 16.49
CA ILE A 124 -11.53 -11.60 15.28
C ILE A 124 -12.49 -11.60 14.09
N VAL A 125 -13.69 -12.15 14.27
CA VAL A 125 -14.70 -12.20 13.21
C VAL A 125 -15.09 -10.80 12.76
N LEU A 126 -15.42 -9.90 13.72
CA LEU A 126 -15.80 -8.53 13.41
C LEU A 126 -14.71 -7.80 12.62
N ARG A 127 -13.45 -7.94 13.05
CA ARG A 127 -12.29 -7.33 12.36
C ARG A 127 -12.16 -7.85 10.93
N ASN A 128 -12.26 -9.16 10.73
CA ASN A 128 -12.14 -9.77 9.41
C ASN A 128 -13.31 -9.37 8.48
N VAL A 129 -14.54 -9.34 8.99
CA VAL A 129 -15.70 -8.86 8.24
C VAL A 129 -15.50 -7.39 7.82
N LEU A 130 -15.03 -6.54 8.73
CA LEU A 130 -14.76 -5.13 8.44
C LEU A 130 -13.69 -4.96 7.35
N LEU A 131 -12.64 -5.80 7.36
CA LEU A 131 -11.60 -5.80 6.32
C LEU A 131 -12.14 -6.21 4.96
N VAL A 132 -13.03 -7.21 4.90
CA VAL A 132 -13.69 -7.61 3.64
C VAL A 132 -14.58 -6.49 3.11
N VAL A 133 -15.41 -5.90 3.98
CA VAL A 133 -16.28 -4.77 3.62
C VAL A 133 -15.42 -3.61 3.09
N PHE A 134 -14.33 -3.30 3.77
CA PHE A 134 -13.38 -2.26 3.31
C PHE A 134 -12.82 -2.58 1.92
N THR A 135 -12.42 -3.83 1.66
CA THR A 135 -11.92 -4.24 0.33
C THR A 135 -12.99 -4.10 -0.75
N LEU A 136 -14.25 -4.44 -0.45
CA LEU A 136 -15.37 -4.29 -1.37
C LEU A 136 -15.64 -2.80 -1.69
N VAL A 137 -15.64 -1.95 -0.67
CA VAL A 137 -15.81 -0.51 -0.84
C VAL A 137 -14.69 0.08 -1.70
N MET A 138 -13.44 -0.32 -1.44
CA MET A 138 -12.28 0.11 -2.23
C MET A 138 -12.38 -0.38 -3.67
N ASN A 139 -12.78 -1.64 -3.90
CA ASN A 139 -12.99 -2.16 -5.25
C ASN A 139 -14.07 -1.36 -6.00
N TYR A 140 -15.20 -1.09 -5.35
CA TYR A 140 -16.26 -0.25 -5.92
C TYR A 140 -15.74 1.14 -6.29
N PHE A 141 -14.98 1.77 -5.40
CA PHE A 141 -14.38 3.07 -5.62
C PHE A 141 -13.42 3.07 -6.84
N PHE A 142 -12.52 2.09 -6.93
CA PHE A 142 -11.60 1.98 -8.06
C PHE A 142 -12.31 1.76 -9.40
N VAL A 143 -13.30 0.89 -9.42
CA VAL A 143 -14.02 0.55 -10.66
C VAL A 143 -14.98 1.66 -11.08
N ARG A 144 -15.77 2.22 -10.14
CA ARG A 144 -16.86 3.18 -10.45
C ARG A 144 -16.40 4.63 -10.46
N VAL A 145 -15.49 5.02 -9.57
CA VAL A 145 -15.07 6.42 -9.46
C VAL A 145 -13.83 6.68 -10.30
N LEU A 146 -12.85 5.80 -10.23
CA LEU A 146 -11.58 5.96 -10.94
C LEU A 146 -11.56 5.29 -12.32
N HIS A 147 -12.59 4.51 -12.68
CA HIS A 147 -12.69 3.76 -13.93
C HIS A 147 -11.45 2.91 -14.25
N ILE A 148 -10.77 2.42 -13.20
CA ILE A 148 -9.57 1.58 -13.33
C ILE A 148 -10.01 0.13 -13.47
N MET A 149 -9.55 -0.53 -14.54
CA MET A 149 -9.76 -1.96 -14.71
C MET A 149 -8.81 -2.73 -13.79
N LEU A 150 -9.35 -3.23 -12.68
CA LEU A 150 -8.62 -4.10 -11.76
C LEU A 150 -8.54 -5.53 -12.30
N PRO A 151 -7.46 -6.26 -12.02
CA PRO A 151 -7.35 -7.67 -12.42
C PRO A 151 -8.44 -8.49 -11.72
N SER A 152 -9.36 -9.02 -12.52
CA SER A 152 -10.49 -9.85 -12.02
C SER A 152 -10.05 -11.26 -11.59
N GLY A 153 -8.86 -11.71 -12.04
CA GLY A 153 -8.36 -13.04 -11.73
C GLY A 153 -9.32 -14.13 -12.20
N PHE A 154 -9.54 -15.13 -11.34
CA PHE A 154 -10.43 -16.28 -11.58
C PHE A 154 -11.92 -15.95 -11.36
N LEU A 155 -12.24 -14.83 -10.70
CA LEU A 155 -13.62 -14.41 -10.46
C LEU A 155 -14.18 -13.68 -11.69
N PRO A 156 -15.40 -14.04 -12.17
CA PRO A 156 -16.07 -13.26 -13.19
C PRO A 156 -16.26 -11.81 -12.69
N ARG A 157 -16.18 -10.84 -13.61
CA ARG A 157 -16.44 -9.43 -13.28
C ARG A 157 -17.83 -9.30 -12.68
N ILE A 158 -17.91 -9.04 -11.38
CA ILE A 158 -19.18 -8.94 -10.66
C ILE A 158 -19.84 -7.56 -10.84
N PHE A 159 -19.08 -6.58 -11.39
CA PHE A 159 -19.56 -5.21 -11.65
C PHE A 159 -19.01 -4.64 -12.95
#